data_7520b0490c7a9d5e7335eb966ee6a682
#
_entry.id   7520b0490c7a9d5e7335eb966ee6a682
#
_cell.length_a   1.000
_cell.length_b   1.000
_cell.length_c   1.000
_cell.angle_alpha   90.00
_cell.angle_beta   90.00
_cell.angle_gamma   90.00
#
_symmetry.space_group_name_H-M   'P 1'
#
loop_
_entity.id
_entity.type
_entity.pdbx_description
1 polymer ?
#
loop_
_entity_poly.entity_id
_entity_poly.type
_entity_poly.pdbx_seq_one_letter_code
_entity_poly.pdbx_strand_id
1 'polypeptide(L)'
;MAAKVSEALGMIETKGLVCLIEAVDAMLKAANVQMVGWDKVGSGLVTAFVTGDVAAVKAAIDAGAAAASKIGEVVSVQVIPRPHEELAAVLPIQKASGGKSAG
;
A
#
# COMPACT_ATOMS: atom_id res chain seq x y z
N MET A 1 7.14 -10.70 12.56
CA MET A 1 7.18 -11.32 11.26
C MET A 1 6.60 -10.40 10.20
N ALA A 2 7.20 -10.38 9.05
CA ALA A 2 6.68 -9.56 7.98
C ALA A 2 5.28 -10.02 7.57
N ALA A 3 4.47 -9.09 7.12
CA ALA A 3 3.16 -9.42 6.59
C ALA A 3 3.30 -10.40 5.44
N LYS A 4 2.42 -11.36 5.39
CA LYS A 4 2.43 -12.33 4.31
C LYS A 4 1.77 -11.74 3.09
N VAL A 5 2.35 -12.00 1.94
CA VAL A 5 1.78 -11.55 0.67
C VAL A 5 1.00 -12.70 0.05
N SER A 6 0.39 -13.55 0.88
CA SER A 6 -0.47 -14.63 0.43
C SER A 6 -1.92 -14.17 0.24
N GLU A 7 -2.27 -13.04 0.83
CA GLU A 7 -3.55 -12.40 0.61
C GLU A 7 -3.45 -11.42 -0.54
N ALA A 8 -4.50 -10.66 -0.79
CA ALA A 8 -4.47 -9.66 -1.85
C ALA A 8 -3.48 -8.55 -1.50
N LEU A 9 -2.90 -7.96 -2.52
CA LEU A 9 -1.99 -6.83 -2.38
C LEU A 9 -2.59 -5.63 -3.10
N GLY A 10 -2.63 -4.49 -2.40
CA GLY A 10 -3.05 -3.23 -3.00
C GLY A 10 -1.91 -2.25 -3.03
N MET A 11 -1.85 -1.47 -4.09
CA MET A 11 -0.82 -0.44 -4.25
C MET A 11 -1.47 0.86 -4.66
N ILE A 12 -0.96 1.96 -4.11
CA ILE A 12 -1.37 3.29 -4.54
C ILE A 12 -0.11 4.15 -4.69
N GLU A 13 0.00 4.81 -5.83
CA GLU A 13 1.12 5.69 -6.11
C GLU A 13 0.62 7.12 -6.29
N THR A 14 1.27 8.05 -5.61
CA THR A 14 0.89 9.46 -5.65
C THR A 14 2.10 10.33 -5.91
N LYS A 15 1.84 11.59 -6.27
CA LYS A 15 2.87 12.61 -6.29
C LYS A 15 2.91 13.27 -4.92
N GLY A 16 4.05 13.11 -4.26
CA GLY A 16 4.30 13.73 -2.96
C GLY A 16 3.78 12.92 -1.79
N LEU A 17 4.50 13.07 -0.69
CA LEU A 17 4.25 12.27 0.51
C LEU A 17 2.94 12.65 1.20
N VAL A 18 2.57 13.93 1.16
CA VAL A 18 1.34 14.38 1.83
C VAL A 18 0.13 13.69 1.22
N CYS A 19 0.11 13.60 -0.11
CA CYS A 19 -0.97 12.91 -0.81
C CYS A 19 -1.01 11.42 -0.44
N LEU A 20 0.17 10.79 -0.31
CA LEU A 20 0.25 9.39 0.08
C LEU A 20 -0.26 9.16 1.50
N ILE A 21 0.10 10.05 2.42
CA ILE A 21 -0.36 9.94 3.82
C ILE A 21 -1.88 10.02 3.88
N GLU A 22 -2.47 10.93 3.12
CA GLU A 22 -3.92 11.03 3.06
C GLU A 22 -4.54 9.74 2.54
N ALA A 23 -3.94 9.17 1.49
CA ALA A 23 -4.42 7.91 0.93
C ALA A 23 -4.35 6.78 1.95
N VAL A 24 -3.21 6.65 2.64
CA VAL A 24 -3.00 5.57 3.61
C VAL A 24 -3.98 5.70 4.78
N ASP A 25 -4.16 6.92 5.29
CA ASP A 25 -5.10 7.15 6.38
C ASP A 25 -6.51 6.70 5.98
N ALA A 26 -6.95 7.10 4.80
CA ALA A 26 -8.27 6.72 4.31
C ALA A 26 -8.40 5.21 4.11
N MET A 27 -7.35 4.57 3.59
CA MET A 27 -7.36 3.13 3.38
C MET A 27 -7.50 2.37 4.69
N LEU A 28 -6.72 2.76 5.69
CA LEU A 28 -6.74 2.07 6.98
C LEU A 28 -8.04 2.29 7.74
N LYS A 29 -8.71 3.42 7.52
CA LYS A 29 -10.01 3.68 8.13
C LYS A 29 -11.16 2.98 7.42
N ALA A 30 -11.02 2.74 6.13
CA ALA A 30 -12.13 2.24 5.32
C ALA A 30 -12.31 0.73 5.39
N ALA A 31 -11.25 -0.02 5.61
CA ALA A 31 -11.31 -1.48 5.52
C ALA A 31 -10.25 -2.12 6.40
N ASN A 32 -10.43 -3.40 6.66
CA ASN A 32 -9.51 -4.16 7.49
C ASN A 32 -8.33 -4.62 6.65
N VAL A 33 -7.39 -3.72 6.45
CA VAL A 33 -6.15 -4.00 5.73
C VAL A 33 -4.97 -3.61 6.59
N GLN A 34 -3.81 -4.16 6.27
CA GLN A 34 -2.56 -3.86 6.95
C GLN A 34 -1.61 -3.20 5.96
N MET A 35 -0.92 -2.17 6.42
CA MET A 35 0.13 -1.58 5.62
C MET A 35 1.36 -2.48 5.68
N VAL A 36 1.90 -2.82 4.52
CA VAL A 36 3.09 -3.68 4.45
C VAL A 36 4.35 -2.91 4.09
N GLY A 37 4.21 -1.68 3.65
CA GLY A 37 5.37 -0.85 3.38
C GLY A 37 5.07 0.30 2.45
N TRP A 38 6.06 1.12 2.22
CA TRP A 38 5.98 2.21 1.26
C TRP A 38 7.38 2.45 0.68
N ASP A 39 7.45 3.13 -0.45
CA ASP A 39 8.71 3.36 -1.11
C ASP A 39 8.68 4.69 -1.87
N LYS A 40 9.84 5.28 -1.99
CA LYS A 40 10.07 6.45 -2.85
C LYS A 40 10.64 5.95 -4.17
N VAL A 41 9.95 6.27 -5.24
CA VAL A 41 10.36 5.81 -6.56
C VAL A 41 11.26 6.82 -7.27
N GLY A 42 11.23 8.07 -6.84
CA GLY A 42 11.96 9.15 -7.48
C GLY A 42 11.01 10.10 -8.19
N SER A 43 11.51 11.28 -8.52
CA SER A 43 10.73 12.31 -9.21
C SER A 43 9.47 12.72 -8.44
N GLY A 44 9.52 12.62 -7.11
CA GLY A 44 8.38 12.97 -6.27
C GLY A 44 7.32 11.88 -6.17
N LEU A 45 7.53 10.73 -6.80
CA LEU A 45 6.57 9.63 -6.74
C LEU A 45 6.80 8.78 -5.51
N VAL A 46 5.72 8.45 -4.81
CA VAL A 46 5.76 7.60 -3.64
C VAL A 46 4.63 6.57 -3.75
N THR A 47 4.90 5.39 -3.23
CA THR A 47 3.98 4.24 -3.36
C THR A 47 3.78 3.60 -2.00
N ALA A 48 2.53 3.24 -1.67
CA ALA A 48 2.22 2.49 -0.47
C ALA A 48 1.59 1.15 -0.84
N PHE A 49 1.82 0.16 0.00
CA PHE A 49 1.36 -1.21 -0.20
C PHE A 49 0.54 -1.65 1.01
N VAL A 50 -0.62 -2.23 0.75
CA VAL A 50 -1.48 -2.78 1.79
C VAL A 50 -1.86 -4.21 1.43
N THR A 51 -2.20 -5.00 2.46
CA THR A 51 -2.62 -6.38 2.25
C THR A 51 -3.83 -6.68 3.12
N GLY A 52 -4.59 -7.68 2.71
CA GLY A 52 -5.80 -8.13 3.38
C GLY A 52 -6.59 -9.00 2.42
N ASP A 53 -7.83 -9.35 2.77
CA ASP A 53 -8.63 -10.09 1.81
C ASP A 53 -8.96 -9.19 0.62
N VAL A 54 -9.32 -9.79 -0.51
CA VAL A 54 -9.45 -9.04 -1.76
C VAL A 54 -10.53 -7.97 -1.70
N ALA A 55 -11.64 -8.23 -1.03
CA ALA A 55 -12.72 -7.24 -0.93
C ALA A 55 -12.28 -6.05 -0.09
N ALA A 56 -11.58 -6.33 1.02
CA ALA A 56 -11.07 -5.27 1.88
C ALA A 56 -10.02 -4.43 1.16
N VAL A 57 -9.12 -5.05 0.42
CA VAL A 57 -8.08 -4.34 -0.32
C VAL A 57 -8.72 -3.44 -1.39
N LYS A 58 -9.71 -3.95 -2.13
CA LYS A 58 -10.40 -3.14 -3.13
C LYS A 58 -11.09 -1.93 -2.49
N ALA A 59 -11.79 -2.14 -1.38
CA ALA A 59 -12.46 -1.05 -0.68
C ALA A 59 -11.46 -0.02 -0.18
N ALA A 60 -10.33 -0.49 0.37
CA ALA A 60 -9.28 0.40 0.86
C ALA A 60 -8.71 1.25 -0.28
N ILE A 61 -8.35 0.62 -1.38
CA ILE A 61 -7.77 1.33 -2.52
C ILE A 61 -8.74 2.38 -3.07
N ASP A 62 -10.02 2.04 -3.19
CA ASP A 62 -11.01 2.99 -3.67
C ASP A 62 -11.11 4.20 -2.73
N ALA A 63 -11.16 3.96 -1.43
CA ALA A 63 -11.25 5.03 -0.45
C ALA A 63 -9.99 5.90 -0.46
N GLY A 64 -8.82 5.27 -0.55
CA GLY A 64 -7.55 5.98 -0.57
C GLY A 64 -7.41 6.86 -1.80
N ALA A 65 -7.76 6.32 -2.97
CA ALA A 65 -7.68 7.08 -4.20
C ALA A 65 -8.65 8.27 -4.18
N ALA A 66 -9.85 8.07 -3.67
CA ALA A 66 -10.85 9.15 -3.59
C ALA A 66 -10.37 10.27 -2.67
N ALA A 67 -9.85 9.91 -1.50
CA ALA A 67 -9.38 10.91 -0.53
C ALA A 67 -8.17 11.66 -1.06
N ALA A 68 -7.19 10.94 -1.59
CA ALA A 68 -5.95 11.54 -2.07
C ALA A 68 -6.19 12.44 -3.28
N SER A 69 -7.12 12.07 -4.15
CA SER A 69 -7.41 12.86 -5.34
C SER A 69 -7.97 14.25 -5.02
N LYS A 70 -8.49 14.44 -3.81
CA LYS A 70 -9.01 15.74 -3.40
C LYS A 70 -7.89 16.73 -3.08
N ILE A 71 -6.69 16.25 -2.74
CA ILE A 71 -5.61 17.14 -2.31
C ILE A 71 -4.39 17.07 -3.21
N GLY A 72 -4.32 16.11 -4.12
CA GLY A 72 -3.17 15.97 -4.98
C GLY A 72 -3.43 15.00 -6.10
N GLU A 73 -2.36 14.47 -6.67
CA GLU A 73 -2.46 13.60 -7.84
C GLU A 73 -2.21 12.16 -7.47
N VAL A 74 -3.19 11.30 -7.76
CA VAL A 74 -3.02 9.85 -7.70
C VAL A 74 -2.56 9.40 -9.09
N VAL A 75 -1.37 8.82 -9.14
CA VAL A 75 -0.76 8.44 -10.41
C VAL A 75 -1.28 7.09 -10.88
N SER A 76 -1.37 6.12 -9.97
CA SER A 76 -1.86 4.81 -10.32
C SER A 76 -2.30 4.05 -9.09
N VAL A 77 -3.17 3.08 -9.30
CA VAL A 77 -3.58 2.11 -8.29
C VAL A 77 -3.57 0.72 -8.91
N GLN A 78 -3.37 -0.28 -8.07
CA GLN A 78 -3.33 -1.66 -8.53
C GLN A 78 -3.81 -2.57 -7.42
N VAL A 79 -4.62 -3.57 -7.77
CA VAL A 79 -4.98 -4.63 -6.83
C VAL A 79 -4.58 -5.95 -7.46
N ILE A 80 -3.80 -6.73 -6.74
CA ILE A 80 -3.38 -8.06 -7.15
C ILE A 80 -4.06 -9.04 -6.21
N PRO A 81 -5.11 -9.77 -6.68
CA PRO A 81 -5.90 -10.60 -5.79
C PRO A 81 -5.11 -11.75 -5.16
N ARG A 82 -4.14 -12.27 -5.88
CA ARG A 82 -3.33 -13.37 -5.37
C ARG A 82 -1.91 -13.24 -5.89
N PRO A 83 -1.05 -12.49 -5.19
CA PRO A 83 0.32 -12.29 -5.65
C PRO A 83 1.09 -13.60 -5.66
N HIS A 84 2.06 -13.70 -6.57
CA HIS A 84 2.99 -14.81 -6.59
C HIS A 84 3.79 -14.79 -5.29
N GLU A 85 4.07 -15.98 -4.73
CA GLU A 85 4.72 -16.04 -3.41
C GLU A 85 6.11 -15.42 -3.40
N GLU A 86 6.78 -15.35 -4.54
CA GLU A 86 8.10 -14.72 -4.63
C GLU A 86 8.05 -13.20 -4.68
N LEU A 87 6.87 -12.63 -4.78
CA LEU A 87 6.74 -11.17 -4.89
C LEU A 87 7.28 -10.47 -3.65
N ALA A 88 7.13 -11.09 -2.48
CA ALA A 88 7.61 -10.49 -1.24
C ALA A 88 9.12 -10.21 -1.27
N ALA A 89 9.89 -10.94 -2.07
CA ALA A 89 11.32 -10.74 -2.15
C ALA A 89 11.70 -9.42 -2.82
N VAL A 90 10.83 -8.84 -3.64
CA VAL A 90 11.13 -7.60 -4.37
C VAL A 90 10.37 -6.41 -3.83
N LEU A 91 9.46 -6.60 -2.89
CA LEU A 91 8.70 -5.51 -2.28
C LEU A 91 9.38 -5.04 -1.00
N PRO A 92 9.17 -3.79 -0.59
CA PRO A 92 9.78 -3.26 0.63
C PRO A 92 9.09 -3.69 1.91
N ILE A 93 8.43 -4.85 1.90
CA ILE A 93 7.62 -5.28 3.05
C ILE A 93 8.44 -5.86 4.17
N GLN A 94 9.55 -6.55 3.86
CA GLN A 94 10.39 -7.08 4.92
C GLN A 94 11.05 -5.96 5.71
N LYS A 95 11.36 -4.87 5.04
CA LYS A 95 12.00 -3.73 5.70
C LYS A 95 11.06 -3.06 6.66
N ALA A 96 9.78 -3.08 6.34
CA ALA A 96 8.78 -2.46 7.20
C ALA A 96 8.65 -3.20 8.52
N SER A 97 8.90 -4.52 8.51
CA SER A 97 8.75 -5.31 9.72
C SER A 97 10.03 -5.40 10.49
N GLY A 98 11.09 -5.38 9.80
CA GLY A 98 12.30 -5.57 10.49
C GLY A 98 12.63 -4.44 11.36
N GLY A 99 12.35 -4.71 10.81
CA GLY A 99 12.91 -4.32 11.36
C GLY A 99 13.17 -4.62 12.38
N LYS A 100 12.73 -4.88 12.22
CA LYS A 100 12.84 -5.13 13.08
C LYS A 100 13.04 -5.81 13.44
N SER A 101 12.87 -5.95 12.98
CA SER A 101 13.07 -6.47 13.40
C SER A 101 13.43 -6.94 13.55
N ALA A 102 13.35 -6.89 13.14
CA ALA A 102 13.74 -7.14 13.42
C ALA A 102 13.98 -7.35 13.73
N GLY A 103 13.76 -7.24 13.57
CA GLY A 103 14.05 -7.23 14.12
C GLY A 103 14.07 -7.43 14.39
#